data_5386b648a87e483981310cca7cb2c241
#
_entry.id   5386b648a87e483981310cca7cb2c241
#
_cell.length_a   1.000
_cell.length_b   1.000
_cell.length_c   1.000
_cell.angle_alpha   90.00
_cell.angle_beta   90.00
_cell.angle_gamma   90.00
#
_symmetry.space_group_name_H-M   'P 1'
#
loop_
_entity.id
_entity.type
_entity.pdbx_description
1 polymer ?
#
loop_
_entity_poly.entity_id
_entity_poly.type
_entity_poly.pdbx_seq_one_letter_code
_entity_poly.pdbx_strand_id
1 'polypeptide(L)'
;MTDFMFPTEVIQLPSQGKFYPAEHPLRQNGGKLNVKYMTAKEEDILTNTNLIQNGTVLDRLMDSLVIHEGVKFTDLTVGDTTAVLMASRILAFGKDYPIQVLCTKCQTTSEHTVDLSELEYPEEVIDVDQNGHHSFVTETGLNVTIQGLTRGEEMRLERSVKVVGNKLGTAAVNEVTSRLKAIIVSINDVTDKNQLSTMVENLIIKDSKFIRDEFEKINPTVDMTTETTCDECGHVTKGGIPI
;
A
#
# COMPACT_ATOMS: atom_id res chain seq x y z
N MET A 1 5.90 -8.37 38.08
CA MET A 1 4.94 -7.76 37.12
C MET A 1 4.53 -8.89 36.22
N THR A 2 3.26 -9.26 36.21
CA THR A 2 2.74 -10.25 35.25
C THR A 2 2.81 -9.57 33.87
N ASP A 3 3.69 -10.04 32.98
CA ASP A 3 3.69 -9.62 31.59
C ASP A 3 2.32 -9.97 31.01
N PHE A 4 1.52 -8.94 30.81
CA PHE A 4 0.24 -9.09 30.14
C PHE A 4 0.51 -9.27 28.63
N MET A 5 0.55 -10.53 28.22
CA MET A 5 0.69 -10.85 26.80
C MET A 5 -0.61 -10.53 26.08
N PHE A 6 -0.57 -9.53 25.22
CA PHE A 6 -1.69 -9.25 24.32
C PHE A 6 -1.84 -10.41 23.31
N PRO A 7 -3.07 -10.82 22.98
CA PRO A 7 -3.27 -11.78 21.90
C PRO A 7 -2.73 -11.21 20.58
N THR A 8 -2.04 -12.06 19.82
CA THR A 8 -1.39 -11.70 18.56
C THR A 8 -1.77 -12.69 17.48
N GLU A 9 -1.75 -12.24 16.24
CA GLU A 9 -1.96 -13.07 15.07
C GLU A 9 -0.79 -12.89 14.09
N VAL A 10 -0.45 -13.96 13.36
CA VAL A 10 0.55 -13.93 12.30
C VAL A 10 -0.17 -13.79 10.97
N ILE A 11 0.08 -12.70 10.27
CA ILE A 11 -0.48 -12.48 8.94
C ILE A 11 0.57 -12.72 7.87
N GLN A 12 0.14 -13.19 6.71
CA GLN A 12 0.97 -13.32 5.52
C GLN A 12 0.85 -12.03 4.69
N LEU A 13 2.00 -11.43 4.38
CA LEU A 13 2.05 -10.22 3.55
C LEU A 13 2.01 -10.58 2.05
N PRO A 14 1.34 -9.79 1.19
CA PRO A 14 1.28 -9.99 -0.25
C PRO A 14 2.65 -10.07 -0.93
N SER A 15 3.62 -9.29 -0.48
CA SER A 15 5.00 -9.31 -0.98
C SER A 15 5.75 -10.61 -0.71
N GLN A 16 5.25 -11.47 0.19
CA GLN A 16 5.97 -12.65 0.72
C GLN A 16 7.37 -12.30 1.23
N GLY A 17 7.60 -11.04 1.59
CA GLY A 17 8.88 -10.52 2.03
C GLY A 17 9.90 -10.27 0.92
N LYS A 18 9.59 -10.53 -0.35
CA LYS A 18 10.57 -10.49 -1.46
C LYS A 18 11.12 -9.08 -1.71
N PHE A 19 10.33 -8.02 -1.52
CA PHE A 19 10.72 -6.64 -1.83
C PHE A 19 11.48 -5.92 -0.70
N TYR A 20 11.94 -6.68 0.29
CA TYR A 20 12.82 -6.19 1.36
C TYR A 20 14.25 -6.67 1.15
N PRO A 21 15.27 -5.95 1.69
CA PRO A 21 16.66 -6.42 1.66
C PRO A 21 16.83 -7.80 2.32
N ALA A 22 17.86 -8.55 1.92
CA ALA A 22 18.08 -9.92 2.39
C ALA A 22 18.17 -10.06 3.92
N GLU A 23 18.71 -9.04 4.61
CA GLU A 23 18.85 -9.03 6.08
C GLU A 23 17.56 -8.61 6.79
N HIS A 24 16.55 -8.13 6.07
CA HIS A 24 15.31 -7.66 6.66
C HIS A 24 14.50 -8.82 7.26
N PRO A 25 13.95 -8.68 8.49
CA PRO A 25 13.22 -9.78 9.16
C PRO A 25 12.09 -10.37 8.31
N LEU A 26 11.35 -9.54 7.57
CA LEU A 26 10.27 -9.99 6.69
C LEU A 26 10.78 -10.80 5.49
N ARG A 27 11.98 -10.51 4.98
CA ARG A 27 12.60 -11.32 3.92
C ARG A 27 12.99 -12.70 4.43
N GLN A 28 13.56 -12.75 5.63
CA GLN A 28 14.05 -13.98 6.23
C GLN A 28 12.93 -14.94 6.63
N ASN A 29 11.76 -14.42 7.01
CA ASN A 29 10.62 -15.23 7.46
C ASN A 29 9.53 -15.45 6.39
N GLY A 30 9.77 -15.03 5.14
CA GLY A 30 8.84 -15.19 4.02
C GLY A 30 7.61 -14.30 4.11
N GLY A 31 7.75 -13.09 4.66
CA GLY A 31 6.70 -12.09 4.73
C GLY A 31 5.66 -12.34 5.83
N LYS A 32 6.02 -13.02 6.91
CA LYS A 32 5.14 -13.23 8.07
C LYS A 32 5.29 -12.07 9.05
N LEU A 33 4.18 -11.42 9.39
CA LEU A 33 4.15 -10.26 10.28
C LEU A 33 3.27 -10.53 11.50
N ASN A 34 3.76 -10.19 12.70
CA ASN A 34 2.98 -10.27 13.93
C ASN A 34 2.19 -9.00 14.15
N VAL A 35 0.88 -9.14 14.29
CA VAL A 35 -0.07 -8.06 14.59
C VAL A 35 -0.80 -8.39 15.88
N LYS A 36 -0.95 -7.43 16.78
CA LYS A 36 -1.76 -7.60 18.00
C LYS A 36 -3.22 -7.25 17.75
N TYR A 37 -4.11 -7.80 18.55
CA TYR A 37 -5.51 -7.42 18.59
C TYR A 37 -5.67 -5.98 19.10
N MET A 38 -6.66 -5.26 18.60
CA MET A 38 -7.01 -3.93 19.11
C MET A 38 -7.54 -4.04 20.55
N THR A 39 -7.15 -3.06 21.34
CA THR A 39 -7.63 -2.88 22.72
C THR A 39 -8.30 -1.51 22.85
N ALA A 40 -8.86 -1.19 24.01
CA ALA A 40 -9.41 0.14 24.29
C ALA A 40 -8.42 1.29 24.01
N LYS A 41 -7.11 1.03 24.15
CA LYS A 41 -6.06 2.02 23.79
C LYS A 41 -6.05 2.35 22.30
N GLU A 42 -6.27 1.36 21.43
CA GLU A 42 -6.36 1.56 20.01
C GLU A 42 -7.69 2.23 19.62
N GLU A 43 -8.76 1.96 20.36
CA GLU A 43 -10.03 2.67 20.20
C GLU A 43 -9.89 4.16 20.52
N ASP A 44 -9.12 4.53 21.56
CA ASP A 44 -8.79 5.93 21.86
C ASP A 44 -8.02 6.60 20.69
N ILE A 45 -7.18 5.87 19.97
CA ILE A 45 -6.50 6.39 18.76
C ILE A 45 -7.54 6.66 17.67
N LEU A 46 -8.45 5.71 17.40
CA LEU A 46 -9.47 5.83 16.35
C LEU A 46 -10.44 6.99 16.58
N THR A 47 -10.74 7.30 17.85
CA THR A 47 -11.66 8.39 18.25
C THR A 47 -10.97 9.73 18.47
N ASN A 48 -9.64 9.80 18.29
CA ASN A 48 -8.87 11.03 18.50
C ASN A 48 -9.10 12.04 17.39
N THR A 49 -9.83 13.10 17.69
CA THR A 49 -10.22 14.16 16.74
C THR A 49 -9.03 14.82 16.07
N ASN A 50 -7.92 15.04 16.78
CA ASN A 50 -6.72 15.67 16.21
C ASN A 50 -6.04 14.77 15.16
N LEU A 51 -5.98 13.44 15.43
CA LEU A 51 -5.41 12.49 14.49
C LEU A 51 -6.29 12.35 13.23
N ILE A 52 -7.62 12.36 13.41
CA ILE A 52 -8.59 12.31 12.31
C ILE A 52 -8.45 13.57 11.43
N GLN A 53 -8.44 14.76 12.02
CA GLN A 53 -8.31 16.02 11.27
C GLN A 53 -6.98 16.14 10.52
N ASN A 54 -5.90 15.59 11.09
CA ASN A 54 -4.59 15.56 10.45
C ASN A 54 -4.43 14.43 9.41
N GLY A 55 -5.40 13.51 9.30
CA GLY A 55 -5.33 12.35 8.40
C GLY A 55 -4.25 11.34 8.78
N THR A 56 -3.86 11.27 10.07
CA THR A 56 -2.77 10.40 10.56
C THR A 56 -3.25 9.29 11.49
N VAL A 57 -4.57 9.16 11.66
CA VAL A 57 -5.18 8.19 12.59
C VAL A 57 -4.82 6.75 12.23
N LEU A 58 -4.92 6.37 10.95
CA LEU A 58 -4.62 5.01 10.50
C LEU A 58 -3.13 4.67 10.64
N ASP A 59 -2.23 5.57 10.24
CA ASP A 59 -0.79 5.35 10.40
C ASP A 59 -0.43 5.16 11.89
N ARG A 60 -1.03 5.97 12.78
CA ARG A 60 -0.80 5.85 14.22
C ARG A 60 -1.37 4.57 14.82
N LEU A 61 -2.54 4.16 14.35
CA LEU A 61 -3.16 2.90 14.74
C LEU A 61 -2.29 1.72 14.33
N MET A 62 -1.90 1.66 13.04
CA MET A 62 -1.09 0.57 12.51
C MET A 62 0.27 0.48 13.20
N ASP A 63 0.94 1.61 13.48
CA ASP A 63 2.17 1.64 14.28
C ASP A 63 2.02 0.99 15.66
N SER A 64 0.82 1.08 16.27
CA SER A 64 0.56 0.46 17.56
C SER A 64 0.23 -1.03 17.46
N LEU A 65 -0.25 -1.50 16.31
CA LEU A 65 -0.67 -2.89 16.10
C LEU A 65 0.46 -3.80 15.59
N VAL A 66 1.38 -3.25 14.80
CA VAL A 66 2.56 -4.00 14.32
C VAL A 66 3.55 -4.15 15.47
N ILE A 67 3.75 -5.40 15.93
CA ILE A 67 4.62 -5.72 17.07
C ILE A 67 5.75 -6.68 16.69
N HIS A 68 6.04 -6.78 15.40
CA HIS A 68 7.12 -7.63 14.90
C HIS A 68 8.49 -7.00 15.21
N GLU A 69 9.40 -7.79 15.81
CA GLU A 69 10.72 -7.30 16.20
C GLU A 69 11.51 -6.79 14.99
N GLY A 70 12.03 -5.56 15.10
CA GLY A 70 12.82 -4.93 14.03
C GLY A 70 12.02 -4.40 12.85
N VAL A 71 10.69 -4.41 12.91
CA VAL A 71 9.81 -3.92 11.83
C VAL A 71 8.85 -2.85 12.37
N LYS A 72 8.77 -1.71 11.70
CA LYS A 72 7.77 -0.68 11.93
C LYS A 72 6.76 -0.68 10.77
N PHE A 73 5.56 -0.20 11.03
CA PHE A 73 4.55 -0.05 9.97
C PHE A 73 5.04 0.80 8.78
N THR A 74 5.81 1.85 9.08
CA THR A 74 6.40 2.74 8.06
C THR A 74 7.45 2.08 7.16
N ASP A 75 7.99 0.94 7.58
CA ASP A 75 9.00 0.19 6.81
C ASP A 75 8.34 -0.78 5.81
N LEU A 76 7.03 -1.04 5.98
CA LEU A 76 6.28 -1.91 5.07
C LEU A 76 6.12 -1.27 3.70
N THR A 77 6.14 -2.11 2.65
CA THR A 77 5.74 -1.66 1.31
C THR A 77 4.29 -1.23 1.29
N VAL A 78 3.92 -0.31 0.40
CA VAL A 78 2.54 0.20 0.31
C VAL A 78 1.53 -0.93 0.10
N GLY A 79 1.87 -1.93 -0.74
CA GLY A 79 1.01 -3.09 -0.95
C GLY A 79 0.79 -3.92 0.32
N ASP A 80 1.85 -4.11 1.13
CA ASP A 80 1.76 -4.86 2.38
C ASP A 80 0.95 -4.12 3.46
N THR A 81 0.93 -2.78 3.44
CA THR A 81 0.13 -2.01 4.41
C THR A 81 -1.37 -2.27 4.28
N THR A 82 -1.85 -2.55 3.06
CA THR A 82 -3.25 -2.91 2.82
C THR A 82 -3.61 -4.22 3.52
N ALA A 83 -2.74 -5.23 3.46
CA ALA A 83 -2.97 -6.51 4.15
C ALA A 83 -3.00 -6.34 5.68
N VAL A 84 -2.13 -5.48 6.24
CA VAL A 84 -2.15 -5.17 7.68
C VAL A 84 -3.45 -4.49 8.09
N LEU A 85 -3.92 -3.52 7.28
CA LEU A 85 -5.19 -2.83 7.53
C LEU A 85 -6.37 -3.81 7.51
N MET A 86 -6.42 -4.69 6.50
CA MET A 86 -7.46 -5.70 6.36
C MET A 86 -7.47 -6.68 7.53
N ALA A 87 -6.31 -7.25 7.86
CA ALA A 87 -6.19 -8.18 8.98
C ALA A 87 -6.59 -7.51 10.30
N SER A 88 -6.13 -6.28 10.55
CA SER A 88 -6.48 -5.53 11.75
C SER A 88 -7.99 -5.26 11.83
N ARG A 89 -8.64 -4.97 10.71
CA ARG A 89 -10.10 -4.77 10.63
C ARG A 89 -10.85 -6.07 10.94
N ILE A 90 -10.41 -7.20 10.36
CA ILE A 90 -11.02 -8.52 10.59
C ILE A 90 -10.85 -8.92 12.06
N LEU A 91 -9.68 -8.75 12.63
CA LEU A 91 -9.38 -9.10 14.03
C LEU A 91 -10.19 -8.27 15.04
N ALA A 92 -10.48 -7.01 14.72
CA ALA A 92 -11.23 -6.12 15.62
C ALA A 92 -12.75 -6.27 15.51
N PHE A 93 -13.28 -6.43 14.28
CA PHE A 93 -14.72 -6.28 14.02
C PHE A 93 -15.34 -7.46 13.27
N GLY A 94 -14.54 -8.50 12.99
CA GLY A 94 -14.98 -9.66 12.21
C GLY A 94 -14.84 -9.45 10.71
N LYS A 95 -15.08 -10.52 9.96
CA LYS A 95 -14.85 -10.61 8.52
C LYS A 95 -15.95 -9.94 7.67
N ASP A 96 -17.15 -9.85 8.20
CA ASP A 96 -18.31 -9.31 7.48
C ASP A 96 -18.23 -7.78 7.42
N TYR A 97 -18.17 -7.25 6.20
CA TYR A 97 -18.04 -5.82 5.94
C TYR A 97 -19.24 -5.28 5.16
N PRO A 98 -20.12 -4.49 5.81
CA PRO A 98 -21.27 -3.90 5.11
C PRO A 98 -20.80 -2.74 4.23
N ILE A 99 -21.23 -2.73 2.98
CA ILE A 99 -20.99 -1.65 2.01
C ILE A 99 -22.28 -1.17 1.40
N GLN A 100 -22.32 0.10 1.02
CA GLN A 100 -23.43 0.66 0.23
C GLN A 100 -22.95 0.89 -1.21
N VAL A 101 -23.67 0.31 -2.16
CA VAL A 101 -23.34 0.40 -3.59
C VAL A 101 -24.45 1.11 -4.34
N LEU A 102 -24.08 2.16 -5.07
CA LEU A 102 -24.97 2.86 -5.99
C LEU A 102 -24.96 2.14 -7.33
N CYS A 103 -26.10 1.60 -7.75
CA CYS A 103 -26.23 0.98 -9.06
C CYS A 103 -26.05 2.00 -10.18
N THR A 104 -25.13 1.74 -11.09
CA THR A 104 -24.85 2.64 -12.23
C THR A 104 -25.98 2.67 -13.26
N LYS A 105 -26.89 1.67 -13.28
CA LYS A 105 -27.97 1.53 -14.24
C LYS A 105 -29.28 2.16 -13.75
N CYS A 106 -29.74 1.85 -12.54
CA CYS A 106 -31.03 2.31 -12.02
C CYS A 106 -30.91 3.40 -10.94
N GLN A 107 -29.69 3.75 -10.52
CA GLN A 107 -29.37 4.76 -9.49
C GLN A 107 -29.93 4.41 -8.09
N THR A 108 -30.32 3.16 -7.86
CA THR A 108 -30.74 2.69 -6.54
C THR A 108 -29.51 2.35 -5.71
N THR A 109 -29.50 2.74 -4.44
CA THR A 109 -28.49 2.32 -3.47
C THR A 109 -28.96 1.04 -2.79
N SER A 110 -28.12 0.01 -2.76
CA SER A 110 -28.34 -1.25 -2.05
C SER A 110 -27.23 -1.54 -1.06
N GLU A 111 -27.56 -2.24 0.03
CA GLU A 111 -26.60 -2.68 1.01
C GLU A 111 -26.14 -4.10 0.68
N HIS A 112 -24.82 -4.32 0.70
CA HIS A 112 -24.20 -5.62 0.50
C HIS A 112 -23.22 -5.89 1.63
N THR A 113 -22.98 -7.17 1.92
CA THR A 113 -21.95 -7.57 2.87
C THR A 113 -20.86 -8.31 2.12
N VAL A 114 -19.62 -7.83 2.27
CA VAL A 114 -18.42 -8.46 1.71
C VAL A 114 -17.73 -9.26 2.80
N ASP A 115 -17.36 -10.50 2.51
CA ASP A 115 -16.50 -11.29 3.38
C ASP A 115 -15.04 -10.93 3.10
N LEU A 116 -14.43 -10.17 4.01
CA LEU A 116 -13.05 -9.71 3.87
C LEU A 116 -12.02 -10.86 3.91
N SER A 117 -12.39 -12.02 4.41
CA SER A 117 -11.50 -13.19 4.45
C SER A 117 -11.39 -13.92 3.10
N GLU A 118 -12.28 -13.61 2.15
CA GLU A 118 -12.28 -14.17 0.79
C GLU A 118 -11.50 -13.29 -0.20
N LEU A 119 -10.95 -12.15 0.24
CA LEU A 119 -10.16 -11.29 -0.64
C LEU A 119 -8.87 -11.98 -1.07
N GLU A 120 -8.60 -11.90 -2.37
CA GLU A 120 -7.50 -12.61 -2.98
C GLU A 120 -6.16 -11.90 -2.75
N TYR A 121 -5.13 -12.70 -2.54
CA TYR A 121 -3.74 -12.29 -2.52
C TYR A 121 -3.08 -12.71 -3.84
N PRO A 122 -2.08 -11.98 -4.35
CA PRO A 122 -1.37 -12.40 -5.54
C PRO A 122 -0.69 -13.76 -5.30
N GLU A 123 -0.98 -14.73 -6.17
CA GLU A 123 -0.45 -16.09 -6.09
C GLU A 123 1.06 -16.11 -6.38
N GLU A 124 1.47 -15.31 -7.38
CA GLU A 124 2.86 -15.23 -7.81
C GLU A 124 3.43 -13.84 -7.55
N VAL A 125 4.60 -13.82 -6.96
CA VAL A 125 5.40 -12.61 -6.74
C VAL A 125 6.65 -12.73 -7.58
N ILE A 126 6.92 -11.73 -8.42
CA ILE A 126 8.08 -11.74 -9.32
C ILE A 126 9.40 -11.84 -8.56
N ASP A 127 10.41 -12.38 -9.23
CA ASP A 127 11.75 -12.46 -8.67
C ASP A 127 12.46 -11.10 -8.70
N VAL A 128 13.20 -10.84 -7.63
CA VAL A 128 13.96 -9.61 -7.40
C VAL A 128 15.35 -9.95 -6.90
N ASP A 129 16.25 -8.98 -6.92
CA ASP A 129 17.59 -9.15 -6.41
C ASP A 129 17.65 -9.28 -4.86
N GLN A 130 18.87 -9.34 -4.30
CA GLN A 130 19.08 -9.45 -2.85
C GLN A 130 18.61 -8.21 -2.07
N ASN A 131 18.49 -7.06 -2.74
CA ASN A 131 18.02 -5.81 -2.15
C ASN A 131 16.50 -5.62 -2.30
N GLY A 132 15.81 -6.54 -2.97
CA GLY A 132 14.39 -6.42 -3.29
C GLY A 132 14.10 -5.55 -4.51
N HIS A 133 15.10 -5.35 -5.39
CA HIS A 133 14.97 -4.53 -6.58
C HIS A 133 14.60 -5.37 -7.82
N HIS A 134 13.81 -4.77 -8.69
CA HIS A 134 13.42 -5.33 -9.98
C HIS A 134 14.09 -4.57 -11.12
N SER A 135 14.73 -5.29 -12.04
CA SER A 135 15.43 -4.73 -13.19
C SER A 135 14.80 -5.20 -14.50
N PHE A 136 14.61 -4.28 -15.43
CA PHE A 136 14.01 -4.53 -16.74
C PHE A 136 14.52 -3.54 -17.79
N VAL A 137 14.20 -3.81 -19.05
CA VAL A 137 14.52 -2.94 -20.18
C VAL A 137 13.21 -2.35 -20.72
N THR A 138 13.15 -1.02 -20.85
CA THR A 138 11.99 -0.36 -21.45
C THR A 138 11.93 -0.61 -22.97
N GLU A 139 10.79 -0.30 -23.58
CA GLU A 139 10.64 -0.44 -25.05
C GLU A 139 11.60 0.44 -25.84
N THR A 140 12.11 1.53 -25.26
CA THR A 140 13.11 2.40 -25.91
C THR A 140 14.55 1.97 -25.65
N GLY A 141 14.75 0.89 -24.87
CA GLY A 141 16.07 0.32 -24.59
C GLY A 141 16.77 0.89 -23.35
N LEU A 142 16.04 1.56 -22.44
CA LEU A 142 16.60 1.97 -21.15
C LEU A 142 16.64 0.78 -20.18
N ASN A 143 17.80 0.52 -19.59
CA ASN A 143 17.91 -0.40 -18.46
C ASN A 143 17.49 0.34 -17.20
N VAL A 144 16.42 -0.11 -16.55
CA VAL A 144 15.86 0.52 -15.35
C VAL A 144 15.81 -0.47 -14.21
N THR A 145 16.24 -0.05 -13.04
CA THR A 145 16.09 -0.81 -11.79
C THR A 145 15.17 -0.01 -10.86
N ILE A 146 14.14 -0.66 -10.33
CA ILE A 146 13.17 -0.06 -9.41
C ILE A 146 13.11 -0.83 -8.10
N GLN A 147 12.61 -0.16 -7.07
CA GLN A 147 12.35 -0.71 -5.73
C GLN A 147 10.89 -0.52 -5.32
N GLY A 148 10.45 -1.31 -4.34
CA GLY A 148 9.16 -1.10 -3.68
C GLY A 148 9.14 0.23 -2.93
N LEU A 149 7.97 0.89 -2.90
CA LEU A 149 7.76 2.13 -2.14
C LEU A 149 7.28 1.76 -0.74
N THR A 150 7.98 2.22 0.29
CA THR A 150 7.56 2.03 1.68
C THR A 150 6.47 3.04 2.09
N ARG A 151 5.66 2.70 3.09
CA ARG A 151 4.68 3.63 3.64
C ARG A 151 5.31 4.93 4.14
N GLY A 152 6.49 4.85 4.75
CA GLY A 152 7.24 6.02 5.22
C GLY A 152 7.69 6.94 4.08
N GLU A 153 8.05 6.39 2.92
CA GLU A 153 8.37 7.16 1.73
C GLU A 153 7.13 7.79 1.12
N GLU A 154 6.04 7.03 1.02
CA GLU A 154 4.75 7.55 0.54
C GLU A 154 4.26 8.73 1.40
N MET A 155 4.29 8.61 2.73
CA MET A 155 3.94 9.70 3.64
C MET A 155 4.82 10.95 3.41
N ARG A 156 6.10 10.79 3.08
CA ARG A 156 6.99 11.92 2.73
C ARG A 156 6.59 12.57 1.42
N LEU A 157 6.24 11.77 0.41
CA LEU A 157 5.73 12.27 -0.87
C LEU A 157 4.42 13.05 -0.69
N GLU A 158 3.44 12.50 0.03
CA GLU A 158 2.18 13.16 0.34
C GLU A 158 2.37 14.51 1.03
N ARG A 159 3.27 14.58 2.02
CA ARG A 159 3.59 15.83 2.72
C ARG A 159 4.22 16.85 1.79
N SER A 160 5.14 16.43 0.91
CA SER A 160 5.77 17.34 -0.04
C SER A 160 4.77 17.93 -1.03
N VAL A 161 3.83 17.13 -1.53
CA VAL A 161 2.76 17.57 -2.42
C VAL A 161 1.83 18.56 -1.71
N LYS A 162 1.39 18.28 -0.47
CA LYS A 162 0.55 19.18 0.32
C LYS A 162 1.21 20.54 0.59
N VAL A 163 2.50 20.54 0.93
CA VAL A 163 3.25 21.79 1.21
C VAL A 163 3.39 22.65 -0.04
N VAL A 164 3.67 22.06 -1.18
CA VAL A 164 3.79 22.79 -2.47
C VAL A 164 2.42 23.27 -2.94
N GLY A 165 1.39 22.45 -2.84
CA GLY A 165 0.01 22.80 -3.19
C GLY A 165 -0.51 24.01 -2.42
N ASN A 166 -0.25 24.08 -1.11
CA ASN A 166 -0.64 25.20 -0.25
C ASN A 166 0.10 26.51 -0.58
N LYS A 167 1.34 26.44 -1.08
CA LYS A 167 2.16 27.64 -1.40
C LYS A 167 1.87 28.21 -2.80
N LEU A 168 1.53 27.37 -3.76
CA LEU A 168 1.43 27.77 -5.19
C LEU A 168 0.03 27.72 -5.75
N GLY A 169 -0.99 27.30 -4.98
CA GLY A 169 -2.36 27.18 -5.46
C GLY A 169 -2.57 26.15 -6.58
N THR A 170 -1.57 25.30 -6.83
CA THR A 170 -1.58 24.25 -7.85
C THR A 170 -1.29 22.90 -7.21
N ALA A 171 -2.35 22.19 -6.86
CA ALA A 171 -2.27 20.86 -6.20
C ALA A 171 -1.70 19.73 -7.07
N ALA A 172 -1.33 20.01 -8.31
CA ALA A 172 -0.95 18.98 -9.30
C ALA A 172 0.52 19.02 -9.73
N VAL A 173 1.39 19.65 -8.96
CA VAL A 173 2.78 19.84 -9.40
C VAL A 173 3.60 18.59 -9.06
N ASN A 174 3.93 17.82 -10.10
CA ASN A 174 4.98 16.79 -10.12
C ASN A 174 4.73 15.47 -9.35
N GLU A 175 3.48 15.06 -9.11
CA GLU A 175 3.19 13.81 -8.41
C GLU A 175 3.84 12.59 -9.11
N VAL A 176 3.63 12.46 -10.43
CA VAL A 176 4.20 11.37 -11.24
C VAL A 176 5.72 11.38 -11.16
N THR A 177 6.34 12.54 -11.38
CA THR A 177 7.81 12.68 -11.36
C THR A 177 8.38 12.40 -9.97
N SER A 178 7.72 12.87 -8.91
CA SER A 178 8.14 12.62 -7.52
C SER A 178 8.05 11.14 -7.17
N ARG A 179 6.99 10.46 -7.59
CA ARG A 179 6.84 9.02 -7.38
C ARG A 179 7.88 8.22 -8.16
N LEU A 180 8.11 8.54 -9.42
CA LEU A 180 9.18 7.92 -10.22
C LEU A 180 10.56 8.10 -9.60
N LYS A 181 10.90 9.29 -9.07
CA LYS A 181 12.15 9.54 -8.36
C LYS A 181 12.31 8.73 -7.08
N ALA A 182 11.21 8.35 -6.43
CA ALA A 182 11.23 7.54 -5.22
C ALA A 182 11.42 6.05 -5.52
N ILE A 183 10.85 5.56 -6.61
CA ILE A 183 10.91 4.13 -6.95
C ILE A 183 12.11 3.75 -7.82
N ILE A 184 12.68 4.67 -8.62
CA ILE A 184 13.80 4.37 -9.52
C ILE A 184 15.12 4.39 -8.74
N VAL A 185 15.82 3.25 -8.76
CA VAL A 185 17.14 3.05 -8.15
C VAL A 185 18.26 3.39 -9.13
N SER A 186 18.12 2.97 -10.41
CA SER A 186 19.09 3.29 -11.46
C SER A 186 18.45 3.35 -12.85
N ILE A 187 19.07 4.12 -13.75
CA ILE A 187 18.79 4.13 -15.19
C ILE A 187 20.13 4.02 -15.90
N ASN A 188 20.32 2.97 -16.75
CA ASN A 188 21.56 2.69 -17.46
C ASN A 188 22.79 2.75 -16.52
N ASP A 189 22.70 2.06 -15.37
CA ASP A 189 23.73 1.99 -14.32
C ASP A 189 24.05 3.32 -13.61
N VAL A 190 23.37 4.42 -13.96
CA VAL A 190 23.45 5.69 -13.24
C VAL A 190 22.66 5.59 -11.94
N THR A 191 23.32 5.79 -10.79
CA THR A 191 22.72 5.74 -9.44
C THR A 191 22.80 7.09 -8.70
N ASP A 192 23.53 8.07 -9.23
CA ASP A 192 23.61 9.40 -8.63
C ASP A 192 22.25 10.10 -8.63
N LYS A 193 21.78 10.50 -7.44
CA LYS A 193 20.43 11.04 -7.24
C LYS A 193 20.15 12.32 -8.04
N ASN A 194 21.14 13.17 -8.27
CA ASN A 194 20.95 14.42 -9.00
C ASN A 194 20.81 14.14 -10.51
N GLN A 195 21.65 13.24 -11.02
CA GLN A 195 21.58 12.79 -12.42
C GLN A 195 20.26 12.03 -12.68
N LEU A 196 19.88 11.09 -11.80
CA LEU A 196 18.61 10.39 -11.88
C LEU A 196 17.41 11.35 -11.87
N SER A 197 17.44 12.37 -10.99
CA SER A 197 16.38 13.37 -10.95
C SER A 197 16.18 14.06 -12.30
N THR A 198 17.29 14.44 -12.96
CA THR A 198 17.25 15.06 -14.27
C THR A 198 16.79 14.08 -15.37
N MET A 199 17.24 12.82 -15.31
CA MET A 199 16.81 11.79 -16.26
C MET A 199 15.32 11.50 -16.14
N VAL A 200 14.81 11.38 -14.91
CA VAL A 200 13.37 11.13 -14.65
C VAL A 200 12.50 12.27 -15.16
N GLU A 201 12.92 13.53 -14.98
CA GLU A 201 12.20 14.71 -15.51
C GLU A 201 12.12 14.73 -17.03
N ASN A 202 13.09 14.11 -17.72
CA ASN A 202 13.18 14.05 -19.17
C ASN A 202 12.73 12.70 -19.76
N LEU A 203 12.19 11.78 -18.93
CA LEU A 203 11.62 10.52 -19.45
C LEU A 203 10.46 10.82 -20.40
N ILE A 204 10.45 10.15 -21.54
CA ILE A 204 9.29 10.20 -22.44
C ILE A 204 8.10 9.49 -21.78
N ILE A 205 6.89 9.91 -22.13
CA ILE A 205 5.64 9.39 -21.53
C ILE A 205 5.54 7.87 -21.66
N LYS A 206 6.01 7.30 -22.77
CA LYS A 206 5.98 5.85 -23.02
C LYS A 206 6.80 5.07 -22.00
N ASP A 207 8.04 5.50 -21.72
CA ASP A 207 8.89 4.86 -20.71
C ASP A 207 8.38 5.10 -19.31
N SER A 208 7.92 6.34 -19.00
CA SER A 208 7.31 6.66 -17.72
C SER A 208 6.08 5.78 -17.43
N LYS A 209 5.25 5.50 -18.45
CA LYS A 209 4.10 4.60 -18.30
C LYS A 209 4.58 3.16 -18.07
N PHE A 210 5.51 2.68 -18.89
CA PHE A 210 6.05 1.32 -18.77
C PHE A 210 6.67 1.06 -17.39
N ILE A 211 7.45 2.02 -16.85
CA ILE A 211 8.03 1.92 -15.50
C ILE A 211 6.95 1.82 -14.42
N ARG A 212 5.84 2.56 -14.55
CA ARG A 212 4.72 2.47 -13.59
C ARG A 212 3.99 1.14 -13.70
N ASP A 213 3.81 0.61 -14.90
CA ASP A 213 3.19 -0.70 -15.14
C ASP A 213 4.09 -1.83 -14.55
N GLU A 214 5.42 -1.69 -14.64
CA GLU A 214 6.36 -2.61 -13.97
C GLU A 214 6.34 -2.45 -12.45
N PHE A 215 6.18 -1.22 -11.95
CA PHE A 215 6.07 -0.97 -10.51
C PHE A 215 4.85 -1.67 -9.89
N GLU A 216 3.71 -1.72 -10.57
CA GLU A 216 2.54 -2.45 -10.07
C GLU A 216 2.85 -3.95 -9.83
N LYS A 217 3.73 -4.56 -10.61
CA LYS A 217 4.15 -5.96 -10.44
C LYS A 217 4.99 -6.20 -9.18
N ILE A 218 5.76 -5.18 -8.74
CA ILE A 218 6.56 -5.25 -7.50
C ILE A 218 5.86 -4.60 -6.30
N ASN A 219 4.61 -4.23 -6.44
CA ASN A 219 3.80 -3.70 -5.36
C ASN A 219 2.53 -4.55 -5.19
N PRO A 220 2.67 -5.87 -4.96
CA PRO A 220 1.53 -6.75 -4.78
C PRO A 220 0.69 -6.28 -3.60
N THR A 221 -0.61 -6.21 -3.81
CA THR A 221 -1.57 -5.77 -2.79
C THR A 221 -2.73 -6.76 -2.74
N VAL A 222 -3.54 -6.69 -1.69
CA VAL A 222 -4.81 -7.41 -1.61
C VAL A 222 -5.75 -6.88 -2.69
N ASP A 223 -6.42 -7.75 -3.45
CA ASP A 223 -7.45 -7.30 -4.39
C ASP A 223 -8.68 -6.82 -3.61
N MET A 224 -8.86 -5.52 -3.61
CA MET A 224 -9.95 -4.82 -2.94
C MET A 224 -11.17 -4.62 -3.84
N THR A 225 -11.29 -5.39 -4.93
CA THR A 225 -12.46 -5.30 -5.81
C THR A 225 -13.52 -6.32 -5.43
N THR A 226 -14.78 -5.95 -5.58
CA THR A 226 -15.93 -6.84 -5.39
C THR A 226 -16.96 -6.62 -6.49
N GLU A 227 -17.71 -7.68 -6.79
CA GLU A 227 -18.85 -7.63 -7.69
C GLU A 227 -20.14 -7.72 -6.90
N THR A 228 -21.03 -6.77 -7.10
CA THR A 228 -22.35 -6.75 -6.45
C THR A 228 -23.47 -6.74 -7.48
N THR A 229 -24.54 -7.45 -7.18
CA THR A 229 -25.73 -7.50 -8.05
C THR A 229 -26.82 -6.61 -7.45
N CYS A 230 -27.31 -5.65 -8.21
CA CYS A 230 -28.39 -4.78 -7.78
C CYS A 230 -29.70 -5.56 -7.57
N ASP A 231 -30.30 -5.43 -6.39
CA ASP A 231 -31.51 -6.14 -6.01
C ASP A 231 -32.73 -5.71 -6.85
N GLU A 232 -32.75 -4.46 -7.36
CA GLU A 232 -33.88 -3.90 -8.10
C GLU A 232 -33.85 -4.25 -9.60
N CYS A 233 -32.68 -4.23 -10.24
CA CYS A 233 -32.59 -4.36 -11.70
C CYS A 233 -31.67 -5.49 -12.19
N GLY A 234 -31.06 -6.24 -11.29
CA GLY A 234 -30.17 -7.35 -11.61
C GLY A 234 -28.84 -6.94 -12.29
N HIS A 235 -28.52 -5.64 -12.33
CA HIS A 235 -27.26 -5.17 -12.93
C HIS A 235 -26.09 -5.48 -12.01
N VAL A 236 -25.02 -6.06 -12.58
CA VAL A 236 -23.78 -6.33 -11.85
C VAL A 236 -22.89 -5.08 -11.92
N THR A 237 -22.47 -4.60 -10.75
CA THR A 237 -21.54 -3.49 -10.60
C THR A 237 -20.25 -4.02 -9.99
N LYS A 238 -19.11 -3.74 -10.63
CA LYS A 238 -17.78 -4.02 -10.09
C LYS A 238 -17.20 -2.73 -9.51
N GLY A 239 -16.71 -2.79 -8.27
CA GLY A 239 -16.18 -1.62 -7.59
C GLY A 239 -15.17 -1.97 -6.52
N GLY A 240 -14.40 -0.95 -6.07
CA GLY A 240 -13.50 -1.09 -4.93
C GLY A 240 -14.24 -1.10 -3.61
N ILE A 241 -13.77 -1.89 -2.66
CA ILE A 241 -14.27 -1.91 -1.28
C ILE A 241 -13.70 -0.68 -0.55
N PRO A 242 -14.55 0.25 -0.06
CA PRO A 242 -14.09 1.42 0.68
C PRO A 242 -13.70 1.01 2.11
N ILE A 243 -12.44 1.12 2.47
CA ILE A 243 -11.93 0.84 3.83
C ILE A 243 -11.35 2.11 4.46
#